data_33c041ce9986199988f75e0e109477f3
#
_entry.id   33c041ce9986199988f75e0e109477f3
#
_cell.length_a   1.000
_cell.length_b   1.000
_cell.length_c   1.000
_cell.angle_alpha   90.00
_cell.angle_beta   90.00
_cell.angle_gamma   90.00
#
_symmetry.space_group_name_H-M   'P 1'
#
loop_
_entity.id
_entity.type
_entity.pdbx_description
1 polymer ?
#
loop_
_entity_poly.entity_id
_entity_poly.type
_entity_poly.pdbx_seq_one_letter_code
_entity_poly.pdbx_strand_id
1 'polypeptide(L)'
;WKRRKSDVSQEEYNEFYKQDFHDFADPARTISIHAEGALTYDALLFIPSRAPYDLYSKDFKKGLALYSSNVLIMEKCEDLLPDYFNFVRGVVDSQDLTLNISRETLQHNSQLRAIANKVEKKVKSDLADMRNTDREAYEQFFENFGRGIKYGIYSSYGMKKDELADLLLFYSAKQEKM
;
A
#
# COMPACT_ATOMS: atom_id res chain seq x y z
N TRP A 1 7.95 -5.28 11.99
CA TRP A 1 6.55 -4.85 11.77
C TRP A 1 5.64 -5.07 12.98
N LYS A 2 6.02 -5.89 13.97
CA LYS A 2 5.24 -6.15 15.20
C LYS A 2 5.52 -5.20 16.36
N ARG A 3 6.56 -4.40 16.27
CA ARG A 3 6.86 -3.41 17.31
C ARG A 3 5.81 -2.28 17.26
N ARG A 4 5.45 -1.76 18.42
CA ARG A 4 4.54 -0.62 18.51
C ARG A 4 5.16 0.59 17.83
N LYS A 5 4.34 1.39 17.16
CA LYS A 5 4.80 2.60 16.47
C LYS A 5 5.56 3.56 17.39
N SER A 6 5.22 3.59 18.68
CA SER A 6 5.92 4.40 19.70
C SER A 6 7.36 3.95 19.97
N ASP A 7 7.70 2.71 19.64
CA ASP A 7 8.96 2.04 20.03
C ASP A 7 9.94 1.93 18.85
N VAL A 8 9.59 2.54 17.72
CA VAL A 8 10.38 2.49 16.48
C VAL A 8 10.54 3.91 15.94
N SER A 9 11.78 4.32 15.72
CA SER A 9 12.06 5.63 15.12
C SER A 9 11.78 5.65 13.61
N GLN A 10 11.67 6.85 13.03
CA GLN A 10 11.50 6.98 11.58
C GLN A 10 12.74 6.48 10.84
N GLU A 11 13.92 6.66 11.41
CA GLU A 11 15.19 6.17 10.87
C GLU A 11 15.20 4.64 10.78
N GLU A 12 14.75 3.93 11.82
CA GLU A 12 14.63 2.47 11.82
C GLU A 12 13.66 1.98 10.73
N TYR A 13 12.54 2.68 10.51
CA TYR A 13 11.61 2.37 9.41
C TYR A 13 12.25 2.60 8.04
N ASN A 14 12.98 3.69 7.89
CA ASN A 14 13.65 4.02 6.63
C ASN A 14 14.77 3.01 6.32
N GLU A 15 15.53 2.60 7.31
CA GLU A 15 16.56 1.57 7.15
C GLU A 15 15.96 0.22 6.78
N PHE A 16 14.90 -0.20 7.46
CA PHE A 16 14.18 -1.43 7.12
C PHE A 16 13.68 -1.38 5.67
N TYR A 17 13.05 -0.27 5.26
CA TYR A 17 12.57 -0.11 3.91
C TYR A 17 13.68 -0.23 2.87
N LYS A 18 14.79 0.47 3.07
CA LYS A 18 15.93 0.45 2.13
C LYS A 18 16.56 -0.93 2.01
N GLN A 19 16.69 -1.64 3.11
CA GLN A 19 17.30 -2.98 3.13
C GLN A 19 16.36 -4.03 2.52
N ASP A 20 15.10 -4.05 2.91
CA ASP A 20 14.16 -5.11 2.53
C ASP A 20 13.66 -4.96 1.08
N PHE A 21 13.51 -3.72 0.62
CA PHE A 21 13.03 -3.43 -0.74
C PHE A 21 14.12 -2.97 -1.70
N HIS A 22 15.39 -2.98 -1.28
CA HIS A 22 16.55 -2.60 -2.10
C HIS A 22 16.39 -1.21 -2.73
N ASP A 23 15.82 -0.27 -2.00
CA ASP A 23 15.67 1.11 -2.39
C ASP A 23 16.76 1.97 -1.72
N PHE A 24 17.28 2.97 -2.42
CA PHE A 24 18.31 3.86 -1.90
C PHE A 24 17.72 5.13 -1.27
N ALA A 25 16.46 5.43 -1.57
CA ALA A 25 15.76 6.59 -1.04
C ALA A 25 14.88 6.22 0.14
N ASP A 26 14.63 7.16 1.02
CA ASP A 26 13.64 7.00 2.07
C ASP A 26 12.23 6.93 1.47
N PRO A 27 11.30 6.20 2.07
CA PRO A 27 9.92 6.16 1.62
C PRO A 27 9.24 7.53 1.85
N ALA A 28 8.35 7.91 0.95
CA ALA A 28 7.54 9.12 1.13
C ALA A 28 6.57 9.00 2.31
N ARG A 29 6.12 7.80 2.62
CA ARG A 29 5.20 7.55 3.75
C ARG A 29 5.42 6.15 4.31
N THR A 30 5.34 6.06 5.64
CA THR A 30 5.33 4.79 6.40
C THR A 30 4.00 4.65 7.11
N ILE A 31 3.35 3.50 6.93
CA ILE A 31 2.03 3.20 7.48
C ILE A 31 2.15 1.94 8.34
N SER A 32 1.97 2.07 9.65
CA SER A 32 1.93 0.96 10.58
C SER A 32 0.49 0.68 10.97
N ILE A 33 0.09 -0.59 10.92
CA ILE A 33 -1.22 -1.08 11.33
C ILE A 33 -1.01 -2.15 12.39
N HIS A 34 -1.72 -2.03 13.49
CA HIS A 34 -1.84 -3.06 14.50
C HIS A 34 -3.32 -3.24 14.78
N ALA A 35 -3.87 -4.38 14.42
CA ALA A 35 -5.29 -4.67 14.54
C ALA A 35 -5.50 -5.91 15.41
N GLU A 36 -6.32 -5.75 16.43
CA GLU A 36 -6.75 -6.82 17.34
C GLU A 36 -8.28 -6.93 17.36
N GLY A 37 -8.81 -8.12 17.56
CA GLY A 37 -10.25 -8.38 17.67
C GLY A 37 -10.73 -9.49 16.76
N ALA A 38 -11.83 -9.26 16.05
CA ALA A 38 -12.40 -10.25 15.12
C ALA A 38 -11.45 -10.66 13.98
N LEU A 39 -10.42 -9.86 13.72
CA LEU A 39 -9.34 -10.12 12.78
C LEU A 39 -8.07 -9.51 13.34
N THR A 40 -7.09 -10.35 13.64
CA THR A 40 -5.80 -9.94 14.22
C THR A 40 -4.72 -9.97 13.16
N TYR A 41 -4.11 -8.81 12.88
CA TYR A 41 -2.98 -8.71 11.98
C TYR A 41 -2.14 -7.46 12.24
N ASP A 42 -0.87 -7.57 11.90
CA ASP A 42 0.09 -6.47 11.84
C ASP A 42 0.43 -6.17 10.39
N ALA A 43 0.59 -4.90 10.06
CA ALA A 43 1.12 -4.53 8.76
C ALA A 43 2.05 -3.32 8.86
N LEU A 44 3.12 -3.37 8.09
CA LEU A 44 4.03 -2.27 7.88
C LEU A 44 4.13 -2.01 6.39
N LEU A 45 3.61 -0.86 5.96
CA LEU A 45 3.48 -0.50 4.56
C LEU A 45 4.27 0.76 4.27
N PHE A 46 4.77 0.85 3.05
CA PHE A 46 5.56 1.97 2.58
C PHE A 46 5.06 2.46 1.22
N ILE A 47 5.02 3.77 1.08
CA ILE A 47 4.84 4.42 -0.21
C ILE A 47 6.22 4.90 -0.65
N PRO A 48 6.77 4.41 -1.78
CA PRO A 48 8.05 4.87 -2.30
C PRO A 48 8.03 6.37 -2.60
N SER A 49 9.17 7.05 -2.47
CA SER A 49 9.30 8.46 -2.86
C SER A 49 9.39 8.64 -4.37
N ARG A 50 9.74 7.58 -5.10
CA ARG A 50 9.85 7.57 -6.57
C ARG A 50 9.19 6.34 -7.16
N ALA A 51 8.57 6.51 -8.31
CA ALA A 51 8.02 5.37 -9.05
C ALA A 51 9.17 4.49 -9.59
N PRO A 52 9.11 3.16 -9.37
CA PRO A 52 10.00 2.24 -10.07
C PRO A 52 9.83 2.42 -11.59
N TYR A 53 10.94 2.31 -12.34
CA TYR A 53 10.92 2.48 -13.79
C TYR A 53 10.01 1.48 -14.51
N ASP A 54 9.82 0.31 -13.92
CA ASP A 54 9.03 -0.80 -14.44
C ASP A 54 7.59 -0.86 -13.89
N LEU A 55 7.16 0.11 -13.08
CA LEU A 55 5.86 0.12 -12.38
C LEU A 55 4.66 -0.18 -13.29
N TYR A 56 4.74 0.25 -14.54
CA TYR A 56 3.68 0.06 -15.55
C TYR A 56 4.02 -0.98 -16.59
N SER A 57 5.10 -1.74 -16.40
CA SER A 57 5.46 -2.86 -17.27
C SER A 57 4.58 -4.08 -16.98
N LYS A 58 4.51 -5.00 -17.94
CA LYS A 58 3.81 -6.28 -17.75
C LYS A 58 4.53 -7.21 -16.77
N ASP A 59 5.81 -7.02 -16.59
CA ASP A 59 6.65 -7.85 -15.72
C ASP A 59 6.67 -7.36 -14.28
N PHE A 60 6.11 -6.17 -14.01
CA PHE A 60 6.02 -5.64 -12.66
C PHE A 60 5.10 -6.50 -11.79
N LYS A 61 5.66 -7.03 -10.72
CA LYS A 61 4.91 -7.85 -9.75
C LYS A 61 4.57 -7.00 -8.54
N LYS A 62 3.29 -6.62 -8.45
CA LYS A 62 2.74 -6.00 -7.23
C LYS A 62 2.61 -7.03 -6.11
N GLY A 63 2.36 -6.58 -4.92
CA GLY A 63 2.01 -7.42 -3.79
C GLY A 63 2.80 -7.10 -2.53
N LEU A 64 2.22 -7.48 -1.41
CA LEU A 64 2.83 -7.38 -0.09
C LEU A 64 3.35 -8.74 0.34
N ALA A 65 4.43 -8.76 1.11
CA ALA A 65 4.89 -9.99 1.75
C ALA A 65 3.85 -10.43 2.78
N LEU A 66 3.36 -11.65 2.63
CA LEU A 66 2.36 -12.24 3.52
C LEU A 66 3.00 -13.24 4.45
N TYR A 67 2.82 -13.00 5.74
CA TYR A 67 3.24 -13.88 6.82
C TYR A 67 2.03 -14.42 7.58
N SER A 68 2.20 -15.59 8.16
CA SER A 68 1.31 -16.14 9.17
C SER A 68 2.14 -16.52 10.39
N SER A 69 1.86 -15.88 11.51
CA SER A 69 2.60 -16.12 12.77
C SER A 69 4.13 -16.08 12.60
N ASN A 70 4.66 -15.07 11.91
CA ASN A 70 6.07 -14.86 11.54
C ASN A 70 6.64 -15.84 10.49
N VAL A 71 5.85 -16.72 9.92
CA VAL A 71 6.28 -17.61 8.84
C VAL A 71 5.89 -17.00 7.50
N LEU A 72 6.85 -16.82 6.60
CA LEU A 72 6.59 -16.30 5.26
C LEU A 72 5.74 -17.30 4.46
N ILE A 73 4.58 -16.86 4.01
CA ILE A 73 3.68 -17.63 3.16
C ILE A 73 3.92 -17.28 1.70
N MET A 74 4.07 -15.99 1.40
CA MET A 74 4.23 -15.50 0.04
C MET A 74 4.98 -14.18 0.03
N GLU A 75 6.02 -14.08 -0.80
CA GLU A 75 6.82 -12.84 -0.93
C GLU A 75 6.02 -11.68 -1.56
N LYS A 76 5.10 -11.99 -2.45
CA LYS A 76 4.24 -11.01 -3.14
C LYS A 76 2.82 -11.54 -3.25
N CYS A 77 2.00 -11.23 -2.25
CA CYS A 77 0.57 -11.53 -2.27
C CYS A 77 -0.16 -10.40 -3.01
N GLU A 78 -0.53 -10.67 -4.26
CA GLU A 78 -1.19 -9.69 -5.14
C GLU A 78 -2.61 -9.35 -4.67
N ASP A 79 -3.27 -10.27 -3.96
CA ASP A 79 -4.65 -10.13 -3.49
C ASP A 79 -4.80 -9.12 -2.33
N LEU A 80 -3.69 -8.70 -1.72
CA LEU A 80 -3.69 -7.72 -0.62
C LEU A 80 -3.80 -6.26 -1.10
N LEU A 81 -3.61 -6.01 -2.39
CA LEU A 81 -3.62 -4.67 -2.95
C LEU A 81 -4.39 -4.61 -4.27
N PRO A 82 -5.27 -3.62 -4.46
CA PRO A 82 -5.83 -3.32 -5.76
C PRO A 82 -4.74 -2.81 -6.72
N ASP A 83 -4.98 -2.91 -8.03
CA ASP A 83 -4.01 -2.51 -9.06
C ASP A 83 -3.61 -1.04 -9.00
N TYR A 84 -4.52 -0.17 -8.56
CA TYR A 84 -4.25 1.25 -8.44
C TYR A 84 -3.38 1.64 -7.24
N PHE A 85 -3.09 0.68 -6.34
CA PHE A 85 -2.12 0.80 -5.26
C PHE A 85 -0.93 -0.15 -5.43
N ASN A 86 -0.64 -0.57 -6.65
CA ASN A 86 0.44 -1.50 -6.97
C ASN A 86 1.84 -1.02 -6.55
N PHE A 87 2.00 0.28 -6.31
CA PHE A 87 3.24 0.88 -5.84
C PHE A 87 3.52 0.68 -4.35
N VAL A 88 2.50 0.31 -3.56
CA VAL A 88 2.69 0.09 -2.12
C VAL A 88 3.55 -1.14 -1.89
N ARG A 89 4.53 -1.02 -1.02
CA ARG A 89 5.41 -2.10 -0.57
C ARG A 89 5.20 -2.36 0.90
N GLY A 90 5.54 -3.54 1.37
CA GLY A 90 5.41 -3.83 2.79
C GLY A 90 5.11 -5.27 3.11
N VAL A 91 4.77 -5.46 4.37
CA VAL A 91 4.57 -6.75 5.02
C VAL A 91 3.21 -6.76 5.70
N VAL A 92 2.52 -7.89 5.61
CA VAL A 92 1.32 -8.19 6.40
C VAL A 92 1.53 -9.52 7.12
N ASP A 93 1.27 -9.56 8.40
CA ASP A 93 1.38 -10.77 9.21
C ASP A 93 0.07 -10.98 9.99
N SER A 94 -0.58 -12.12 9.82
CA SER A 94 -1.82 -12.43 10.53
C SER A 94 -1.74 -13.80 11.19
N GLN A 95 -2.13 -13.87 12.45
CA GLN A 95 -2.24 -15.12 13.19
C GLN A 95 -3.50 -15.92 12.80
N ASP A 96 -4.47 -15.26 12.21
CA ASP A 96 -5.75 -15.88 11.82
C ASP A 96 -5.64 -16.65 10.48
N LEU A 97 -4.53 -16.49 9.74
CA LEU A 97 -4.27 -17.25 8.53
C LEU A 97 -3.61 -18.57 8.87
N THR A 98 -4.10 -19.65 8.28
CA THR A 98 -3.53 -21.00 8.49
C THR A 98 -2.31 -21.20 7.60
N LEU A 99 -1.27 -21.88 8.12
CA LEU A 99 -0.02 -22.16 7.41
C LEU A 99 -0.18 -23.10 6.20
N ASN A 100 -1.27 -23.88 6.14
CA ASN A 100 -1.53 -24.86 5.08
C ASN A 100 -2.33 -24.28 3.89
N ILE A 101 -2.13 -23.01 3.60
CA ILE A 101 -2.87 -22.34 2.54
C ILE A 101 -2.09 -22.45 1.22
N SER A 102 -2.65 -23.17 0.25
CA SER A 102 -2.16 -23.10 -1.13
C SER A 102 -2.54 -21.75 -1.76
N ARG A 103 -1.80 -21.31 -2.78
CA ARG A 103 -2.07 -20.07 -3.51
C ARG A 103 -3.53 -20.01 -4.03
N GLU A 104 -4.07 -21.11 -4.47
CA GLU A 104 -5.45 -21.24 -4.95
C GLU A 104 -6.47 -21.03 -3.82
N THR A 105 -6.15 -21.52 -2.62
CA THR A 105 -7.01 -21.39 -1.43
C THR A 105 -7.01 -19.96 -0.88
N LEU A 106 -5.90 -19.22 -1.03
CA LEU A 106 -5.79 -17.81 -0.60
C LEU A 106 -6.80 -16.91 -1.32
N GLN A 107 -7.00 -17.10 -2.62
CA GLN A 107 -7.93 -16.27 -3.42
C GLN A 107 -9.38 -16.33 -2.91
N HIS A 108 -9.76 -17.42 -2.24
CA HIS A 108 -11.09 -17.62 -1.67
C HIS A 108 -11.16 -17.38 -0.14
N ASN A 109 -10.03 -17.02 0.48
CA ASN A 109 -9.99 -16.83 1.93
C ASN A 109 -10.67 -15.52 2.33
N SER A 110 -11.74 -15.62 3.12
CA SER A 110 -12.52 -14.47 3.60
C SER A 110 -11.72 -13.54 4.52
N GLN A 111 -10.81 -14.10 5.32
CA GLN A 111 -9.95 -13.35 6.23
C GLN A 111 -8.92 -12.52 5.43
N LEU A 112 -8.31 -13.11 4.39
CA LEU A 112 -7.40 -12.38 3.51
C LEU A 112 -8.10 -11.22 2.82
N ARG A 113 -9.32 -11.43 2.31
CA ARG A 113 -10.13 -10.35 1.70
C ARG A 113 -10.46 -9.24 2.71
N ALA A 114 -10.77 -9.63 3.95
CA ALA A 114 -11.06 -8.65 5.01
C ALA A 114 -9.80 -7.83 5.36
N ILE A 115 -8.62 -8.45 5.41
CA ILE A 115 -7.34 -7.76 5.58
C ILE A 115 -7.10 -6.81 4.39
N ALA A 116 -7.22 -7.29 3.15
CA ALA A 116 -7.04 -6.49 1.95
C ALA A 116 -7.92 -5.23 1.94
N ASN A 117 -9.20 -5.36 2.28
CA ASN A 117 -10.13 -4.23 2.38
C ASN A 117 -9.70 -3.22 3.45
N LYS A 118 -9.17 -3.67 4.58
CA LYS A 118 -8.68 -2.78 5.64
C LYS A 118 -7.38 -2.10 5.24
N VAL A 119 -6.47 -2.83 4.60
CA VAL A 119 -5.22 -2.28 4.03
C VAL A 119 -5.54 -1.20 3.00
N GLU A 120 -6.41 -1.48 2.04
CA GLU A 120 -6.86 -0.52 1.03
C GLU A 120 -7.41 0.77 1.66
N LYS A 121 -8.33 0.63 2.61
CA LYS A 121 -8.90 1.77 3.34
C LYS A 121 -7.85 2.57 4.09
N LYS A 122 -6.89 1.90 4.70
CA LYS A 122 -5.83 2.56 5.46
C LYS A 122 -4.89 3.34 4.54
N VAL A 123 -4.44 2.74 3.43
CA VAL A 123 -3.63 3.42 2.42
C VAL A 123 -4.36 4.66 1.89
N LYS A 124 -5.65 4.53 1.55
CA LYS A 124 -6.47 5.66 1.10
C LYS A 124 -6.56 6.77 2.13
N SER A 125 -6.80 6.43 3.39
CA SER A 125 -6.88 7.40 4.49
C SER A 125 -5.55 8.12 4.72
N ASP A 126 -4.41 7.41 4.65
CA ASP A 126 -3.08 8.03 4.81
C ASP A 126 -2.73 8.94 3.63
N LEU A 127 -3.13 8.59 2.41
CA LEU A 127 -2.97 9.46 1.24
C LEU A 127 -3.84 10.73 1.35
N ALA A 128 -5.07 10.59 1.83
CA ALA A 128 -5.93 11.75 2.09
C ALA A 128 -5.38 12.65 3.21
N ASP A 129 -4.83 12.05 4.26
CA ASP A 129 -4.13 12.78 5.33
C ASP A 129 -2.93 13.54 4.78
N MET A 130 -2.06 12.88 4.01
CA MET A 130 -0.91 13.50 3.36
C MET A 130 -1.33 14.69 2.48
N ARG A 131 -2.39 14.54 1.68
CA ARG A 131 -2.93 15.61 0.84
C ARG A 131 -3.34 16.85 1.67
N ASN A 132 -3.87 16.62 2.86
CA ASN A 132 -4.41 17.69 3.72
C ASN A 132 -3.34 18.31 4.61
N THR A 133 -2.31 17.57 5.00
CA THR A 133 -1.28 18.00 5.97
C THR A 133 0.04 18.37 5.31
N ASP A 134 0.35 17.82 4.15
CA ASP A 134 1.59 18.06 3.39
C ASP A 134 1.29 18.04 1.89
N ARG A 135 0.75 19.14 1.41
CA ARG A 135 0.31 19.29 0.02
C ARG A 135 1.46 19.10 -0.98
N GLU A 136 2.63 19.60 -0.68
CA GLU A 136 3.79 19.53 -1.57
C GLU A 136 4.24 18.06 -1.73
N ALA A 137 4.38 17.33 -0.63
CA ALA A 137 4.71 15.90 -0.68
C ALA A 137 3.63 15.11 -1.42
N TYR A 138 2.34 15.49 -1.26
CA TYR A 138 1.26 14.83 -1.99
C TYR A 138 1.30 15.10 -3.50
N GLU A 139 1.65 16.29 -3.93
CA GLU A 139 1.83 16.62 -5.35
C GLU A 139 2.95 15.80 -5.97
N GLN A 140 4.10 15.68 -5.29
CA GLN A 140 5.20 14.79 -5.71
C GLN A 140 4.77 13.32 -5.78
N PHE A 141 4.03 12.84 -4.79
CA PHE A 141 3.42 11.51 -4.81
C PHE A 141 2.51 11.35 -6.02
N PHE A 142 1.63 12.30 -6.27
CA PHE A 142 0.67 12.21 -7.37
C PHE A 142 1.31 12.27 -8.76
N GLU A 143 2.40 13.02 -8.94
CA GLU A 143 3.20 12.99 -10.16
C GLU A 143 3.75 11.59 -10.45
N ASN A 144 4.22 10.88 -9.43
CA ASN A 144 4.77 9.53 -9.56
C ASN A 144 3.68 8.45 -9.78
N PHE A 145 2.56 8.52 -9.04
CA PHE A 145 1.61 7.41 -8.91
C PHE A 145 0.18 7.73 -9.34
N GLY A 146 -0.13 8.99 -9.58
CA GLY A 146 -1.49 9.44 -9.91
C GLY A 146 -2.08 8.80 -11.17
N ARG A 147 -1.22 8.38 -12.12
CA ARG A 147 -1.65 7.62 -13.31
C ARG A 147 -2.33 6.30 -12.92
N GLY A 148 -1.78 5.56 -11.96
CA GLY A 148 -2.36 4.31 -11.46
C GLY A 148 -3.72 4.54 -10.82
N ILE A 149 -3.86 5.59 -10.00
CA ILE A 149 -5.13 5.95 -9.34
C ILE A 149 -6.19 6.33 -10.38
N LYS A 150 -5.84 7.15 -11.37
CA LYS A 150 -6.75 7.49 -12.50
C LYS A 150 -7.17 6.25 -13.28
N TYR A 151 -6.22 5.35 -13.55
CA TYR A 151 -6.49 4.10 -14.23
C TYR A 151 -7.43 3.19 -13.44
N GLY A 152 -7.36 3.18 -12.10
CA GLY A 152 -8.27 2.43 -11.24
C GLY A 152 -9.73 2.82 -11.42
N ILE A 153 -10.02 4.12 -11.62
CA ILE A 153 -11.37 4.58 -11.95
C ILE A 153 -11.78 4.15 -13.36
N TYR A 154 -10.88 4.30 -14.32
CA TYR A 154 -11.15 3.93 -15.72
C TYR A 154 -11.40 2.43 -15.87
N SER A 155 -10.52 1.58 -15.35
CA SER A 155 -10.59 0.13 -15.47
C SER A 155 -11.77 -0.49 -14.73
N SER A 156 -12.27 0.19 -13.68
CA SER A 156 -13.48 -0.21 -12.97
C SER A 156 -14.78 0.31 -13.61
N TYR A 157 -14.71 0.88 -14.82
CA TYR A 157 -15.85 1.52 -15.46
C TYR A 157 -16.55 2.56 -14.58
N GLY A 158 -15.77 3.28 -13.77
CA GLY A 158 -16.26 4.30 -12.85
C GLY A 158 -16.79 3.80 -11.51
N MET A 159 -16.84 2.49 -11.26
CA MET A 159 -17.33 1.94 -9.99
C MET A 159 -16.47 2.38 -8.79
N LYS A 160 -15.19 2.67 -9.00
CA LYS A 160 -14.27 3.17 -7.97
C LYS A 160 -14.19 4.71 -7.90
N LYS A 161 -15.05 5.43 -8.63
CA LYS A 161 -15.02 6.90 -8.69
C LYS A 161 -15.19 7.51 -7.30
N ASP A 162 -16.24 7.14 -6.58
CA ASP A 162 -16.55 7.74 -5.28
C ASP A 162 -15.50 7.40 -4.21
N GLU A 163 -14.77 6.31 -4.40
CA GLU A 163 -13.70 5.91 -3.50
C GLU A 163 -12.36 6.61 -3.77
N LEU A 164 -12.08 6.97 -5.02
CA LEU A 164 -10.76 7.45 -5.47
C LEU A 164 -10.76 8.92 -5.93
N ALA A 165 -11.93 9.52 -6.19
CA ALA A 165 -12.02 10.88 -6.73
C ALA A 165 -11.29 11.91 -5.86
N ASP A 166 -11.41 11.78 -4.53
CA ASP A 166 -10.77 12.68 -3.58
C ASP A 166 -9.23 12.61 -3.58
N LEU A 167 -8.66 11.56 -4.14
CA LEU A 167 -7.21 11.41 -4.29
C LEU A 167 -6.67 12.01 -5.58
N LEU A 168 -7.53 12.47 -6.49
CA LEU A 168 -7.10 12.97 -7.79
C LEU A 168 -6.65 14.42 -7.72
N LEU A 169 -5.60 14.72 -8.46
CA LEU A 169 -5.18 16.07 -8.78
C LEU A 169 -5.25 16.30 -10.29
N PHE A 170 -5.60 17.53 -10.64
CA PHE A 170 -5.64 17.98 -12.03
C PHE A 170 -4.94 19.33 -12.13
N TYR A 171 -4.10 19.48 -13.14
CA TYR A 171 -3.48 20.76 -13.42
C TYR A 171 -4.52 21.79 -13.87
N SER A 172 -4.51 22.94 -13.22
CA SER A 172 -5.35 24.08 -13.59
C SER A 172 -4.57 25.05 -14.46
N ALA A 173 -4.92 25.15 -15.74
CA ALA A 173 -4.31 26.10 -16.65
C ALA A 173 -4.55 27.57 -16.24
N LYS A 174 -5.60 27.85 -15.45
CA LYS A 174 -5.87 29.21 -14.92
C LYS A 174 -5.02 29.59 -13.72
N GLN A 175 -4.62 28.60 -12.94
CA GLN A 175 -3.85 28.81 -11.71
C GLN A 175 -2.39 28.38 -11.87
N GLU A 176 -2.05 27.74 -13.01
CA GLU A 176 -0.72 27.20 -13.33
C GLU A 176 -0.18 26.23 -12.24
N LYS A 177 -1.07 25.53 -11.55
CA LYS A 177 -0.75 24.56 -10.50
C LYS A 177 -1.75 23.41 -10.43
N MET A 178 -1.38 22.33 -9.74
CA MET A 178 -2.26 21.20 -9.37
C MET A 178 -3.07 21.48 -8.12
#